data_d5e8d4b742588bf72f431c04e297a222
#
_entry.id   d5e8d4b742588bf72f431c04e297a222
#
_cell.length_a   1.000
_cell.length_b   1.000
_cell.length_c   1.000
_cell.angle_alpha   90.00
_cell.angle_beta   90.00
_cell.angle_gamma   90.00
#
_symmetry.space_group_name_H-M   'P 1'
#
loop_
_entity.id
_entity.type
_entity.pdbx_description
1 polymer ?
#
loop_
_entity_poly.entity_id
_entity_poly.type
_entity_poly.pdbx_seq_one_letter_code
_entity_poly.pdbx_strand_id
1 'polypeptide(L)'
;QNPDGSFSEAFVGQMKERVRNLRRGDLVYFGTPATAEKPMRVTHVGIYLGGNRIIHSSHHVRINSLIPGEADYYENAHRLIAATRL
;
A
#
# COMPACT_ATOMS: atom_id res chain seq x y z
N GLN A 1 6.66 12.54 4.19
CA GLN A 1 8.09 12.55 3.86
C GLN A 1 8.78 13.70 4.57
N ASN A 2 9.94 13.45 5.14
CA ASN A 2 10.73 14.48 5.80
C ASN A 2 11.40 15.41 4.76
N PRO A 3 11.88 16.62 5.19
CA PRO A 3 12.49 17.55 4.25
C PRO A 3 13.72 17.00 3.50
N ASP A 4 14.43 16.05 4.08
CA ASP A 4 15.59 15.40 3.45
C ASP A 4 15.24 14.25 2.51
N GLY A 5 13.95 14.00 2.29
CA GLY A 5 13.47 12.91 1.44
C GLY A 5 13.27 11.58 2.15
N SER A 6 13.64 11.48 3.43
CA SER A 6 13.41 10.28 4.22
C SER A 6 12.00 10.24 4.78
N PHE A 7 11.62 9.09 5.35
CA PHE A 7 10.34 8.91 6.03
C PHE A 7 10.57 8.72 7.52
N SER A 8 9.63 9.16 8.35
CA SER A 8 9.72 8.95 9.79
C SER A 8 9.65 7.46 10.13
N GLU A 9 10.33 7.07 11.21
CA GLU A 9 10.28 5.68 11.69
C GLU A 9 8.86 5.26 12.05
N ALA A 10 8.06 6.19 12.58
CA ALA A 10 6.68 5.92 12.92
C ALA A 10 5.85 5.56 11.69
N PHE A 11 6.04 6.29 10.58
CA PHE A 11 5.33 6.00 9.35
C PHE A 11 5.77 4.66 8.75
N VAL A 12 7.07 4.40 8.71
CA VAL A 12 7.60 3.11 8.23
C VAL A 12 7.02 1.96 9.06
N GLY A 13 7.00 2.11 10.39
CA GLY A 13 6.44 1.11 11.29
C GLY A 13 4.96 0.86 11.08
N GLN A 14 4.19 1.93 10.84
CA GLN A 14 2.76 1.80 10.54
C GLN A 14 2.53 1.02 9.25
N MET A 15 3.31 1.28 8.22
CA MET A 15 3.17 0.56 6.95
C MET A 15 3.57 -0.91 7.10
N LYS A 16 4.64 -1.20 7.83
CA LYS A 16 5.04 -2.59 8.11
C LYS A 16 3.93 -3.34 8.84
N GLU A 17 3.27 -2.70 9.80
CA GLU A 17 2.18 -3.30 10.55
C GLU A 17 0.97 -3.57 9.64
N ARG A 18 0.63 -2.64 8.76
CA ARG A 18 -0.49 -2.81 7.81
C ARG A 18 -0.29 -3.99 6.88
N VAL A 19 0.94 -4.23 6.43
CA VAL A 19 1.23 -5.31 5.46
C VAL A 19 1.59 -6.64 6.12
N ARG A 20 1.75 -6.66 7.42
CA ARG A 20 2.24 -7.79 8.20
C ARG A 20 1.46 -9.09 7.95
N ASN A 21 0.14 -9.00 7.83
CA ASN A 21 -0.73 -10.16 7.68
C ASN A 21 -1.08 -10.47 6.23
N LEU A 22 -0.54 -9.72 5.28
CA LEU A 22 -0.77 -9.99 3.87
C LEU A 22 -0.02 -11.23 3.44
N ARG A 23 -0.64 -11.99 2.53
CA ARG A 23 -0.05 -13.20 1.96
C ARG A 23 -0.02 -13.08 0.45
N ARG A 24 0.96 -13.72 -0.16
CA ARG A 24 1.08 -13.78 -1.61
C ARG A 24 -0.25 -14.20 -2.25
N GLY A 25 -0.70 -13.42 -3.23
CA GLY A 25 -1.96 -13.63 -3.92
C GLY A 25 -3.12 -12.83 -3.38
N ASP A 26 -2.97 -12.17 -2.22
CA ASP A 26 -4.01 -11.30 -1.70
C ASP A 26 -4.22 -10.11 -2.62
N LEU A 27 -5.48 -9.73 -2.82
CA LEU A 27 -5.81 -8.47 -3.49
C LEU A 27 -5.73 -7.35 -2.46
N VAL A 28 -5.06 -6.26 -2.81
CA VAL A 28 -4.95 -5.09 -1.95
C VAL A 28 -5.61 -3.90 -2.62
N TYR A 29 -6.36 -3.14 -1.83
CA TYR A 29 -7.17 -2.03 -2.32
C TYR A 29 -6.68 -0.72 -1.73
N PHE A 30 -6.59 0.30 -2.59
CA PHE A 30 -6.15 1.64 -2.22
C PHE A 30 -7.27 2.63 -2.50
N GLY A 31 -7.37 3.65 -1.67
CA GLY A 31 -8.39 4.67 -1.87
C GLY A 31 -8.66 5.46 -0.61
N THR A 32 -9.93 5.81 -0.44
CA THR A 32 -10.39 6.61 0.70
C THR A 32 -11.22 5.71 1.62
N PRO A 33 -10.92 5.68 2.93
CA PRO A 33 -11.70 4.88 3.87
C PRO A 33 -13.11 5.43 4.04
N ALA A 34 -14.02 4.58 4.49
CA ALA A 34 -15.38 4.99 4.81
C ALA A 34 -15.38 5.99 5.97
N THR A 35 -16.30 6.94 5.89
CA THR A 35 -16.56 7.90 6.98
C THR A 35 -18.03 7.77 7.38
N ALA A 36 -18.44 8.52 8.42
CA ALA A 36 -19.84 8.55 8.82
C ALA A 36 -20.78 9.08 7.70
N GLU A 37 -20.21 9.85 6.77
CA GLU A 37 -20.98 10.55 5.73
C GLU A 37 -20.83 9.94 4.35
N LYS A 38 -19.75 9.18 4.12
CA LYS A 38 -19.42 8.66 2.78
C LYS A 38 -18.97 7.20 2.87
N PRO A 39 -19.31 6.38 1.86
CA PRO A 39 -18.79 5.03 1.80
C PRO A 39 -17.31 4.98 1.44
N MET A 40 -16.70 3.84 1.68
CA MET A 40 -15.34 3.57 1.21
C MET A 40 -15.28 3.68 -0.30
N ARG A 41 -14.22 4.31 -0.80
CA ARG A 41 -13.99 4.47 -2.23
C ARG A 41 -12.67 3.83 -2.63
N VAL A 42 -12.73 2.77 -3.43
CA VAL A 42 -11.53 2.12 -3.98
C VAL A 42 -11.16 2.81 -5.29
N THR A 43 -9.92 3.28 -5.38
CA THR A 43 -9.41 3.96 -6.57
C THR A 43 -8.31 3.18 -7.26
N HIS A 44 -7.75 2.15 -6.63
CA HIS A 44 -6.65 1.38 -7.17
C HIS A 44 -6.59 0.01 -6.52
N VAL A 45 -6.10 -0.99 -7.23
CA VAL A 45 -5.95 -2.36 -6.74
C VAL A 45 -4.62 -2.94 -7.18
N GLY A 46 -4.04 -3.80 -6.34
CA GLY A 46 -2.86 -4.56 -6.66
C GLY A 46 -2.95 -5.98 -6.14
N ILE A 47 -1.96 -6.80 -6.48
CA ILE A 47 -1.84 -8.17 -5.98
C ILE A 47 -0.55 -8.25 -5.16
N TYR A 48 -0.67 -8.73 -3.92
CA TYR A 48 0.49 -8.86 -3.05
C TYR A 48 1.35 -10.03 -3.50
N LEU A 49 2.67 -9.78 -3.66
CA LEU A 49 3.62 -10.78 -4.13
C LEU A 49 4.41 -11.45 -3.01
N GLY A 50 4.24 -11.00 -1.77
CA GLY A 50 5.16 -11.34 -0.69
C GLY A 50 6.32 -10.36 -0.65
N GLY A 51 7.13 -10.40 0.40
CA GLY A 51 8.29 -9.52 0.53
C GLY A 51 7.97 -8.03 0.53
N ASN A 52 6.77 -7.67 0.99
CA ASN A 52 6.28 -6.29 1.06
C ASN A 52 6.04 -5.64 -0.32
N ARG A 53 5.91 -6.42 -1.38
CA ARG A 53 5.75 -5.90 -2.74
C ARG A 53 4.43 -6.30 -3.35
N ILE A 54 3.95 -5.42 -4.23
CA ILE A 54 2.74 -5.67 -5.02
C ILE A 54 3.06 -5.58 -6.51
N ILE A 55 2.28 -6.27 -7.31
CA ILE A 55 2.18 -6.02 -8.75
C ILE A 55 0.87 -5.28 -9.00
N HIS A 56 0.93 -4.21 -9.76
CA HIS A 56 -0.22 -3.35 -10.03
C HIS A 56 -0.02 -2.63 -11.36
N SER A 57 -1.07 -2.00 -11.85
CA SER A 57 -1.00 -1.19 -13.07
C SER A 57 -1.13 0.29 -12.71
N SER A 58 -0.07 1.04 -12.95
CA SER A 58 -0.02 2.49 -12.77
C SER A 58 0.67 3.05 -14.03
N HIS A 59 -0.12 3.45 -15.01
CA HIS A 59 0.28 3.77 -16.38
C HIS A 59 0.74 2.53 -17.16
N HIS A 60 1.48 1.64 -16.53
CA HIS A 60 1.86 0.32 -17.02
C HIS A 60 2.01 -0.63 -15.84
N VAL A 61 2.14 -1.91 -16.11
CA VAL A 61 2.30 -2.92 -15.05
C VAL A 61 3.65 -2.71 -14.37
N ARG A 62 3.63 -2.66 -13.04
CA ARG A 62 4.81 -2.41 -12.20
C ARG A 62 4.81 -3.29 -10.98
N ILE A 63 6.00 -3.50 -10.43
CA ILE A 63 6.18 -4.09 -9.11
C ILE A 63 6.77 -3.02 -8.21
N ASN A 64 6.12 -2.74 -7.09
CA ASN A 64 6.54 -1.70 -6.15
C ASN A 64 6.45 -2.21 -4.72
N SER A 65 7.30 -1.66 -3.83
CA SER A 65 7.26 -1.92 -2.40
C SER A 65 6.17 -1.09 -1.72
N LEU A 66 5.57 -1.67 -0.70
CA LEU A 66 4.62 -0.96 0.18
C LEU A 66 5.31 -0.29 1.37
N ILE A 67 6.62 -0.44 1.50
CA ILE A 67 7.37 0.07 2.67
C ILE A 67 8.09 1.36 2.30
N PRO A 68 7.81 2.47 3.00
CA PRO A 68 8.50 3.74 2.76
C PRO A 68 10.01 3.60 2.98
N GLY A 69 10.78 4.27 2.13
CA GLY A 69 12.24 4.26 2.19
C GLY A 69 12.89 3.25 1.27
N GLU A 70 12.15 2.27 0.76
CA GLU A 70 12.67 1.37 -0.28
C GLU A 70 12.70 2.07 -1.63
N ALA A 71 13.68 1.71 -2.47
CA ALA A 71 13.89 2.39 -3.76
C ALA A 71 12.68 2.29 -4.70
N ASP A 72 11.92 1.20 -4.61
CA ASP A 72 10.75 0.94 -5.43
C ASP A 72 9.43 1.23 -4.70
N TYR A 73 9.45 2.08 -3.67
CA TYR A 73 8.28 2.41 -2.89
C TYR A 73 7.16 3.02 -3.74
N TYR A 74 5.95 2.48 -3.57
CA TYR A 74 4.74 3.04 -4.17
C TYR A 74 4.27 4.23 -3.32
N GLU A 75 4.32 5.43 -3.87
CA GLU A 75 4.03 6.66 -3.12
C GLU A 75 2.62 6.73 -2.54
N ASN A 76 1.66 6.02 -3.13
CA ASN A 76 0.28 5.96 -2.64
C ASN A 76 0.00 4.75 -1.74
N ALA A 77 1.03 4.03 -1.30
CA ALA A 77 0.86 2.86 -0.43
C ALA A 77 0.15 3.20 0.87
N HIS A 78 0.30 4.45 1.37
CA HIS A 78 -0.39 4.90 2.57
C HIS A 78 -1.91 4.90 2.43
N ARG A 79 -2.42 4.82 1.19
CA ARG A 79 -3.87 4.73 0.91
C ARG A 79 -4.39 3.30 0.90
N LEU A 80 -3.59 2.35 1.36
CA LEU A 80 -4.05 0.97 1.54
C LEU A 80 -5.18 0.95 2.57
N ILE A 81 -6.37 0.49 2.17
CA ILE A 81 -7.57 0.52 3.02
C ILE A 81 -8.17 -0.85 3.27
N ALA A 82 -7.88 -1.83 2.43
CA ALA A 82 -8.46 -3.16 2.59
C ALA A 82 -7.65 -4.20 1.82
N ALA A 83 -7.87 -5.45 2.16
CA ALA A 83 -7.32 -6.59 1.43
C ALA A 83 -8.33 -7.73 1.44
N THR A 84 -8.31 -8.54 0.37
CA THR A 84 -9.18 -9.69 0.24
C THR A 84 -8.32 -10.91 -0.08
N ARG A 85 -8.51 -11.98 0.66
CA ARG A 85 -7.85 -13.25 0.40
C ARG A 85 -8.71 -14.09 -0.52
N LEU A 86 -8.11 -14.58 -1.57
CA LEU A 86 -8.79 -15.43 -2.54
C LEU A 86 -8.83 -16.88 -2.08
#